data_1e4957913a7e8dac9683cf7169c5a129
#
_entry.id   1e4957913a7e8dac9683cf7169c5a129
#
_cell.length_a   1.000
_cell.length_b   1.000
_cell.length_c   1.000
_cell.angle_alpha   90.00
_cell.angle_beta   90.00
_cell.angle_gamma   90.00
#
_symmetry.space_group_name_H-M   'P 1'
#
loop_
_entity.id
_entity.type
_entity.pdbx_description
1 polymer ?
#
loop_
_entity_poly.entity_id
_entity_poly.type
_entity_poly.pdbx_seq_one_letter_code
_entity_poly.pdbx_strand_id
1 'polypeptide(L)'
;MAEYMAGLEMSVFVADYDHNAPDAAYLADTHYALYEVIRKRCPDLPYIMISHPDPRINDALMRRKVIMESYVRAVNAGDRNVYFIDGDSLFAGLEYDACTVDVCHPNDLGMYRMAQGMLPLLKKLLY
;
A
#
# COMPACT_ATOMS: atom_id res chain seq x y z
N MET A 1 3.97 8.99 14.85
CA MET A 1 3.04 9.16 13.71
C MET A 1 1.94 8.08 13.69
N ALA A 2 2.25 6.80 13.75
CA ALA A 2 1.26 5.71 13.74
C ALA A 2 0.16 5.87 14.81
N GLU A 3 0.51 6.17 16.06
CA GLU A 3 -0.44 6.40 17.16
C GLU A 3 -1.39 7.60 16.88
N TYR A 4 -0.87 8.66 16.27
CA TYR A 4 -1.69 9.79 15.87
C TYR A 4 -2.72 9.39 14.81
N MET A 5 -2.26 8.70 13.74
CA MET A 5 -3.15 8.21 12.68
C MET A 5 -4.21 7.24 13.22
N ALA A 6 -3.83 6.34 14.13
CA ALA A 6 -4.75 5.42 14.76
C ALA A 6 -5.85 6.11 15.62
N GLY A 7 -5.63 7.37 16.00
CA GLY A 7 -6.60 8.17 16.75
C GLY A 7 -7.61 8.92 15.88
N LEU A 8 -7.45 8.92 14.56
CA LEU A 8 -8.36 9.59 13.64
C LEU A 8 -9.62 8.74 13.37
N GLU A 9 -10.72 9.41 13.05
CA GLU A 9 -11.93 8.75 12.56
C GLU A 9 -11.72 8.40 11.07
N MET A 10 -11.77 7.11 10.74
CA MET A 10 -11.45 6.60 9.40
C MET A 10 -12.45 5.51 9.00
N SER A 11 -12.85 5.50 7.73
CA SER A 11 -13.65 4.42 7.14
C SER A 11 -12.78 3.35 6.48
N VAL A 12 -11.55 3.69 6.10
CA VAL A 12 -10.53 2.79 5.54
C VAL A 12 -9.15 3.39 5.78
N PHE A 13 -8.15 2.55 6.01
CA PHE A 13 -6.75 2.97 6.05
C PHE A 13 -6.02 2.42 4.81
N VAL A 14 -5.42 3.31 4.04
CA VAL A 14 -4.62 2.95 2.85
C VAL A 14 -3.16 3.23 3.17
N ALA A 15 -2.37 2.17 3.27
CA ALA A 15 -0.93 2.24 3.51
C ALA A 15 -0.19 2.24 2.16
N ASP A 16 0.01 3.42 1.61
CA ASP A 16 0.83 3.68 0.43
C ASP A 16 2.07 4.47 0.87
N TYR A 17 3.01 3.78 1.54
CA TYR A 17 4.16 4.46 2.10
C TYR A 17 5.51 3.81 1.74
N ASP A 18 5.48 2.87 0.83
CA ASP A 18 6.63 2.12 0.32
C ASP A 18 7.87 3.01 0.08
N HIS A 19 7.73 4.03 -0.75
CA HIS A 19 8.83 4.93 -1.12
C HIS A 19 9.16 6.04 -0.12
N ASN A 20 8.37 6.19 0.92
CA ASN A 20 8.73 7.05 2.03
C ASN A 20 9.76 6.41 2.98
N ALA A 21 9.92 5.09 2.91
CA ALA A 21 11.01 4.38 3.56
C ALA A 21 12.33 4.58 2.78
N PRO A 22 13.46 4.86 3.44
CA PRO A 22 14.73 5.10 2.75
C PRO A 22 15.23 3.88 1.96
N ASP A 23 14.94 2.68 2.44
CA ASP A 23 15.30 1.41 1.79
C ASP A 23 14.37 0.26 2.23
N ALA A 24 14.54 -0.90 1.59
CA ALA A 24 13.73 -2.09 1.88
C ALA A 24 13.95 -2.65 3.31
N ALA A 25 15.12 -2.46 3.90
CA ALA A 25 15.39 -2.92 5.27
C ALA A 25 14.60 -2.10 6.29
N TYR A 26 14.63 -0.78 6.16
CA TYR A 26 13.81 0.11 6.98
C TYR A 26 12.31 -0.18 6.80
N LEU A 27 11.88 -0.42 5.56
CA LEU A 27 10.49 -0.79 5.28
C LEU A 27 10.11 -2.10 5.98
N ALA A 28 10.99 -3.11 5.99
CA ALA A 28 10.77 -4.38 6.69
C ALA A 28 10.57 -4.19 8.21
N ASP A 29 11.34 -3.29 8.80
CA ASP A 29 11.25 -3.01 10.24
C ASP A 29 9.99 -2.21 10.63
N THR A 30 9.45 -1.43 9.70
CA THR A 30 8.43 -0.43 10.03
C THR A 30 7.04 -0.71 9.46
N HIS A 31 6.94 -1.41 8.33
CA HIS A 31 5.67 -1.59 7.62
C HIS A 31 4.66 -2.41 8.43
N TYR A 32 5.07 -3.58 8.92
CA TYR A 32 4.18 -4.40 9.74
C TYR A 32 3.92 -3.77 11.12
N ALA A 33 4.91 -3.07 11.69
CA ALA A 33 4.75 -2.35 12.95
C ALA A 33 3.69 -1.23 12.86
N LEU A 34 3.64 -0.51 11.72
CA LEU A 34 2.58 0.46 11.45
C LEU A 34 1.20 -0.21 11.44
N TYR A 35 1.07 -1.33 10.73
CA TYR A 35 -0.16 -2.10 10.70
C TYR A 35 -0.61 -2.53 12.11
N GLU A 36 0.29 -3.07 12.93
CA GLU A 36 -0.03 -3.53 14.30
C GLU A 36 -0.59 -2.38 15.17
N VAL A 37 -0.01 -1.19 15.08
CA VAL A 37 -0.48 -0.01 15.83
C VAL A 37 -1.90 0.37 15.41
N ILE A 38 -2.15 0.48 14.10
CA ILE A 38 -3.48 0.82 13.56
C ILE A 38 -4.49 -0.27 13.94
N ARG A 39 -4.17 -1.54 13.71
CA ARG A 39 -5.07 -2.67 13.96
C ARG A 39 -5.44 -2.82 15.44
N LYS A 40 -4.48 -2.59 16.33
CA LYS A 40 -4.73 -2.63 17.78
C LYS A 40 -5.77 -1.61 18.23
N ARG A 41 -5.77 -0.42 17.64
CA ARG A 41 -6.70 0.65 18.02
C ARG A 41 -8.01 0.60 17.23
N CYS A 42 -7.95 0.15 15.98
CA CYS A 42 -9.06 0.07 15.05
C CYS A 42 -9.22 -1.37 14.54
N PRO A 43 -9.75 -2.30 15.37
CA PRO A 43 -9.73 -3.75 15.07
C PRO A 43 -10.53 -4.12 13.82
N ASP A 44 -11.58 -3.39 13.49
CA ASP A 44 -12.49 -3.67 12.37
C ASP A 44 -12.26 -2.79 11.14
N LEU A 45 -11.29 -1.86 11.21
CA LEU A 45 -11.03 -0.92 10.12
C LEU A 45 -10.47 -1.67 8.90
N PRO A 46 -11.06 -1.53 7.69
CA PRO A 46 -10.44 -2.03 6.47
C PRO A 46 -9.04 -1.43 6.29
N TYR A 47 -8.05 -2.29 6.10
CA TYR A 47 -6.64 -1.90 5.95
C TYR A 47 -6.12 -2.36 4.60
N ILE A 48 -5.72 -1.46 3.73
CA ILE A 48 -5.19 -1.75 2.40
C ILE A 48 -3.69 -1.48 2.39
N MET A 49 -2.91 -2.48 2.05
CA MET A 49 -1.47 -2.38 1.81
C MET A 49 -1.22 -2.27 0.30
N ILE A 50 -0.47 -1.27 -0.13
CA ILE A 50 -0.15 -1.06 -1.55
C ILE A 50 1.35 -1.09 -1.74
N SER A 51 1.85 -1.86 -2.71
CA SER A 51 3.23 -1.76 -3.16
C SER A 51 3.38 -0.70 -4.25
N HIS A 52 4.61 -0.21 -4.45
CA HIS A 52 4.87 0.82 -5.45
C HIS A 52 4.52 0.34 -6.87
N PRO A 53 3.92 1.22 -7.69
CA PRO A 53 3.43 0.81 -9.01
C PRO A 53 4.50 0.76 -10.12
N ASP A 54 5.69 1.34 -9.92
CA ASP A 54 6.74 1.35 -10.94
C ASP A 54 7.87 0.38 -10.60
N PRO A 55 8.04 -0.73 -11.36
CA PRO A 55 9.05 -1.75 -11.07
C PRO A 55 10.49 -1.32 -11.44
N ARG A 56 10.67 -0.16 -12.07
CA ARG A 56 11.98 0.33 -12.55
C ARG A 56 12.85 0.91 -11.45
N ILE A 57 12.30 1.13 -10.26
CA ILE A 57 13.06 1.66 -9.12
C ILE A 57 14.01 0.61 -8.56
N ASN A 58 15.16 1.05 -8.08
CA ASN A 58 16.08 0.21 -7.32
C ASN A 58 15.34 -0.41 -6.12
N ASP A 59 15.60 -1.67 -5.84
CA ASP A 59 15.01 -2.47 -4.76
C ASP A 59 13.47 -2.67 -4.82
N ALA A 60 12.79 -2.28 -5.91
CA ALA A 60 11.33 -2.40 -6.06
C ALA A 60 10.81 -3.80 -5.70
N LEU A 61 11.46 -4.86 -6.20
CA LEU A 61 11.09 -6.25 -5.90
C LEU A 61 11.24 -6.58 -4.41
N MET A 62 12.27 -6.07 -3.75
CA MET A 62 12.50 -6.30 -2.32
C MET A 62 11.44 -5.58 -1.49
N ARG A 63 11.10 -4.35 -1.83
CA ARG A 63 10.04 -3.57 -1.18
C ARG A 63 8.68 -4.24 -1.33
N ARG A 64 8.33 -4.61 -2.56
CA ARG A 64 7.09 -5.36 -2.85
C ARG A 64 6.99 -6.63 -2.01
N LYS A 65 8.09 -7.39 -1.90
CA LYS A 65 8.16 -8.59 -1.07
C LYS A 65 7.87 -8.29 0.40
N VAL A 66 8.47 -7.25 0.97
CA VAL A 66 8.22 -6.81 2.36
C VAL A 66 6.74 -6.54 2.61
N ILE A 67 6.09 -5.81 1.70
CA ILE A 67 4.66 -5.47 1.85
C ILE A 67 3.78 -6.71 1.72
N MET A 68 4.09 -7.59 0.75
CA MET A 68 3.39 -8.89 0.62
C MET A 68 3.55 -9.76 1.87
N GLU A 69 4.75 -9.83 2.44
CA GLU A 69 5.02 -10.58 3.68
C GLU A 69 4.22 -10.00 4.86
N SER A 70 4.13 -8.68 4.97
CA SER A 70 3.29 -8.01 5.97
C SER A 70 1.81 -8.39 5.82
N TYR A 71 1.30 -8.37 4.59
CA TYR A 71 -0.07 -8.80 4.30
C TYR A 71 -0.30 -10.28 4.67
N VAL A 72 0.56 -11.17 4.20
CA VAL A 72 0.45 -12.62 4.50
C VAL A 72 0.52 -12.88 6.01
N ARG A 73 1.39 -12.18 6.73
CA ARG A 73 1.50 -12.27 8.18
C ARG A 73 0.20 -11.85 8.87
N ALA A 74 -0.43 -10.76 8.43
CA ALA A 74 -1.70 -10.28 8.97
C ALA A 74 -2.83 -11.29 8.72
N VAL A 75 -2.94 -11.84 7.50
CA VAL A 75 -3.92 -12.88 7.16
C VAL A 75 -3.72 -14.14 7.99
N ASN A 76 -2.47 -14.60 8.16
CA ASN A 76 -2.14 -15.76 8.98
C ASN A 76 -2.41 -15.55 10.47
N ALA A 77 -2.36 -14.29 10.95
CA ALA A 77 -2.77 -13.92 12.29
C ALA A 77 -4.30 -13.88 12.47
N GLY A 78 -5.06 -14.15 11.41
CA GLY A 78 -6.53 -14.23 11.44
C GLY A 78 -7.26 -12.94 11.04
N ASP A 79 -6.54 -11.89 10.59
CA ASP A 79 -7.19 -10.67 10.11
C ASP A 79 -7.96 -10.97 8.81
N ARG A 80 -9.26 -10.64 8.82
CA ARG A 80 -10.17 -10.80 7.67
C ARG A 80 -10.48 -9.48 6.97
N ASN A 81 -9.93 -8.38 7.48
CA ASN A 81 -10.22 -7.03 6.98
C ASN A 81 -8.94 -6.31 6.52
N VAL A 82 -7.93 -7.08 6.12
CA VAL A 82 -6.69 -6.63 5.50
C VAL A 82 -6.67 -7.02 4.02
N TYR A 83 -6.20 -6.13 3.17
CA TYR A 83 -6.20 -6.27 1.71
C TYR A 83 -4.84 -5.87 1.16
N PHE A 84 -4.47 -6.45 0.01
CA PHE A 84 -3.24 -6.10 -0.70
C PHE A 84 -3.58 -5.68 -2.13
N ILE A 85 -3.03 -4.55 -2.55
CA ILE A 85 -3.05 -4.10 -3.94
C ILE A 85 -1.62 -4.18 -4.47
N ASP A 86 -1.42 -5.01 -5.48
CA ASP A 86 -0.15 -5.15 -6.15
C ASP A 86 0.10 -3.93 -7.04
N GLY A 87 1.11 -3.14 -6.68
CA GLY A 87 1.48 -1.93 -7.42
C GLY A 87 1.79 -2.19 -8.88
N ASP A 88 2.44 -3.32 -9.20
CA ASP A 88 2.73 -3.70 -10.59
C ASP A 88 1.46 -3.72 -11.47
N SER A 89 0.29 -3.99 -10.89
CA SER A 89 -0.98 -3.99 -11.60
C SER A 89 -1.53 -2.60 -11.90
N LEU A 90 -1.12 -1.59 -11.14
CA LEU A 90 -1.68 -0.24 -11.24
C LEU A 90 -1.23 0.52 -12.49
N PHE A 91 0.02 0.28 -12.93
CA PHE A 91 0.55 0.88 -14.16
C PHE A 91 0.60 -0.11 -15.33
N ALA A 92 0.13 -1.35 -15.14
CA ALA A 92 0.19 -2.39 -16.17
C ALA A 92 -0.49 -1.96 -17.47
N GLY A 93 0.10 -2.38 -18.60
CA GLY A 93 -0.41 -2.12 -19.94
C GLY A 93 0.48 -1.21 -20.78
N LEU A 94 -0.08 -0.69 -21.86
CA LEU A 94 0.63 0.24 -22.74
C LEU A 94 1.00 1.52 -21.98
N GLU A 95 2.16 2.08 -22.30
CA GLU A 95 2.63 3.37 -21.74
C GLU A 95 2.79 3.35 -20.21
N TYR A 96 3.11 2.18 -19.62
CA TYR A 96 3.36 2.09 -18.19
C TYR A 96 4.48 3.03 -17.72
N ASP A 97 5.46 3.25 -18.59
CA ASP A 97 6.63 4.12 -18.39
C ASP A 97 6.32 5.62 -18.48
N ALA A 98 5.14 5.99 -18.99
CA ALA A 98 4.65 7.37 -19.04
C ALA A 98 3.86 7.78 -17.77
N CYS A 99 3.74 6.90 -16.78
CA CYS A 99 2.93 7.15 -15.59
C CYS A 99 3.63 7.95 -14.48
N THR A 100 4.93 8.20 -14.60
CA THR A 100 5.72 8.91 -13.59
C THR A 100 6.52 10.06 -14.22
N VAL A 101 6.95 11.03 -13.39
CA VAL A 101 7.83 12.11 -13.83
C VAL A 101 9.32 11.75 -13.70
N ASP A 102 9.66 10.81 -12.83
CA ASP A 102 11.03 10.47 -12.45
C ASP A 102 11.20 9.01 -12.01
N VAL A 103 10.40 8.10 -12.53
CA VAL A 103 10.25 6.67 -12.15
C VAL A 103 9.74 6.44 -10.73
N CYS A 104 9.50 7.49 -9.94
CA CYS A 104 9.02 7.40 -8.56
C CYS A 104 7.67 8.08 -8.37
N HIS A 105 7.59 9.35 -8.76
CA HIS A 105 6.42 10.18 -8.49
C HIS A 105 5.40 10.09 -9.64
N PRO A 106 4.18 9.61 -9.37
CA PRO A 106 3.13 9.55 -10.37
C PRO A 106 2.78 10.94 -10.92
N ASN A 107 2.60 11.02 -12.23
CA ASN A 107 1.98 12.17 -12.89
C ASN A 107 0.45 11.99 -12.98
N ASP A 108 -0.26 12.85 -13.70
CA ASP A 108 -1.73 12.79 -13.81
C ASP A 108 -2.23 11.44 -14.36
N LEU A 109 -1.54 10.86 -15.34
CA LEU A 109 -1.87 9.53 -15.86
C LEU A 109 -1.64 8.45 -14.80
N GLY A 110 -0.52 8.51 -14.09
CA GLY A 110 -0.22 7.58 -13.00
C GLY A 110 -1.25 7.67 -11.88
N MET A 111 -1.57 8.87 -11.41
CA MET A 111 -2.59 9.08 -10.40
C MET A 111 -3.97 8.57 -10.84
N TYR A 112 -4.35 8.82 -12.09
CA TYR A 112 -5.60 8.31 -12.65
C TYR A 112 -5.64 6.78 -12.66
N ARG A 113 -4.57 6.12 -13.11
CA ARG A 113 -4.48 4.66 -13.13
C ARG A 113 -4.50 4.06 -11.71
N MET A 114 -3.78 4.64 -10.76
CA MET A 114 -3.84 4.23 -9.35
C MET A 114 -5.26 4.33 -8.81
N ALA A 115 -5.94 5.44 -9.06
CA ALA A 115 -7.33 5.62 -8.65
C ALA A 115 -8.25 4.56 -9.27
N GLN A 116 -8.11 4.27 -10.57
CA GLN A 116 -8.90 3.23 -11.25
C GLN A 116 -8.62 1.83 -10.68
N GLY A 117 -7.38 1.51 -10.37
CA GLY A 117 -7.01 0.22 -9.77
C GLY A 117 -7.53 0.03 -8.35
N MET A 118 -7.57 1.10 -7.54
CA MET A 118 -8.07 1.06 -6.16
C MET A 118 -9.60 1.10 -6.07
N LEU A 119 -10.26 1.76 -7.02
CA LEU A 119 -11.69 2.06 -6.94
C LEU A 119 -12.60 0.83 -6.75
N PRO A 120 -12.39 -0.33 -7.40
CA PRO A 120 -13.23 -1.51 -7.20
C PRO A 120 -13.23 -2.01 -5.76
N LEU A 121 -12.04 -2.03 -5.12
CA LEU A 121 -11.91 -2.43 -3.73
C LEU A 121 -12.54 -1.41 -2.79
N LEU A 122 -12.26 -0.13 -2.99
CA LEU A 122 -12.84 0.94 -2.16
C LEU A 122 -14.37 0.97 -2.23
N LYS A 123 -14.95 0.77 -3.41
CA LYS A 123 -16.42 0.66 -3.55
C LYS A 123 -16.99 -0.52 -2.76
N LYS A 124 -16.32 -1.67 -2.79
CA LYS A 124 -16.73 -2.85 -2.04
C LYS A 124 -16.67 -2.65 -0.52
N LEU A 125 -15.73 -1.83 -0.05
CA LEU A 125 -15.50 -1.63 1.39
C LEU A 125 -16.35 -0.51 1.99
N LEU A 126 -16.76 0.47 1.17
CA LEU A 126 -17.39 1.69 1.64
C LEU A 126 -18.89 1.79 1.29
N TYR A 127 -19.38 0.92 0.40
CA TYR A 127 -20.77 0.89 -0.08
C TYR A 127 -21.32 -0.54 -0.14
#